data_442a9581794b754b6f13987c69dc539f
#
_entry.id   442a9581794b754b6f13987c69dc539f
#
_cell.length_a   1.000
_cell.length_b   1.000
_cell.length_c   1.000
_cell.angle_alpha   90.00
_cell.angle_beta   90.00
_cell.angle_gamma   90.00
#
_symmetry.space_group_name_H-M   'P 1'
#
loop_
_entity.id
_entity.type
_entity.pdbx_description
1 polymer ?
#
loop_
_entity_poly.entity_id
_entity_poly.type
_entity_poly.pdbx_seq_one_letter_code
_entity_poly.pdbx_strand_id
1 'polypeptide(L)'
;MNRRNFVHAVGCVSASFAFSKSECLFAQSVGWRTFELTTRVEVLKTSGTTHVWLPAALISDTPYQKTLANTFKCDGGTAKTFESKTEALGIIAAEFPPGVRPILTVTSRVTTRNWAVDLSAPTKTQKTNTAELKNYLRPTKFLPTDGVVKESALKITASAKTDVDKARAIYQWIVENTYRNPKTGG
;
A
#
# COMPACT_ATOMS: atom_id res chain seq x y z
N MET A 1 8.73 7.89 64.10
CA MET A 1 9.31 8.56 62.90
C MET A 1 8.17 9.35 62.23
N ASN A 2 8.27 10.69 62.22
CA ASN A 2 7.18 11.57 61.82
C ASN A 2 7.12 11.64 60.25
N ARG A 3 5.90 11.56 59.67
CA ARG A 3 5.68 11.63 58.19
C ARG A 3 6.31 12.85 57.52
N ARG A 4 6.58 13.91 58.23
CA ARG A 4 7.26 15.13 57.73
C ARG A 4 8.74 14.92 57.40
N ASN A 5 9.43 14.03 58.11
CA ASN A 5 10.85 13.78 57.86
C ASN A 5 11.14 12.83 56.73
N PHE A 6 10.12 12.07 56.28
CA PHE A 6 10.22 11.19 55.10
C PHE A 6 10.19 11.99 53.78
N VAL A 7 9.40 13.08 53.79
CA VAL A 7 9.28 13.95 52.58
C VAL A 7 10.56 14.77 52.30
N HIS A 8 11.32 15.10 53.35
CA HIS A 8 12.59 15.82 53.16
C HIS A 8 13.78 14.93 52.79
N ALA A 9 13.69 13.62 53.00
CA ALA A 9 14.76 12.68 52.58
C ALA A 9 14.63 12.19 51.11
N VAL A 10 13.46 12.37 50.49
CA VAL A 10 13.21 11.98 49.07
C VAL A 10 13.49 13.13 48.10
N GLY A 11 13.69 14.36 48.62
CA GLY A 11 13.83 15.58 47.81
C GLY A 11 15.22 15.82 47.19
N CYS A 12 16.24 14.99 47.46
CA CYS A 12 17.59 15.23 47.00
C CYS A 12 18.17 14.25 45.97
N VAL A 13 17.34 13.39 45.35
CA VAL A 13 17.83 12.43 44.35
C VAL A 13 17.15 12.60 42.97
N SER A 14 16.55 13.74 42.71
CA SER A 14 15.86 13.96 41.44
C SER A 14 16.36 15.16 40.66
N ALA A 15 17.64 15.23 40.45
CA ALA A 15 18.21 16.27 39.55
C ALA A 15 19.28 15.70 38.65
N SER A 16 18.96 14.69 37.85
CA SER A 16 19.78 14.29 36.69
C SER A 16 18.98 13.42 35.71
N PHE A 17 17.68 13.69 35.51
CA PHE A 17 17.09 13.34 34.24
C PHE A 17 17.39 14.46 33.27
N ALA A 18 18.57 14.38 32.67
CA ALA A 18 18.81 15.05 31.42
C ALA A 18 17.62 14.76 30.54
N PHE A 19 16.91 15.78 30.09
CA PHE A 19 16.06 15.74 28.94
C PHE A 19 16.94 15.35 27.74
N SER A 20 17.33 14.08 27.65
CA SER A 20 17.62 13.53 26.35
C SER A 20 16.30 13.66 25.62
N LYS A 21 16.24 14.59 24.67
CA LYS A 21 15.26 14.53 23.58
C LYS A 21 15.27 13.07 23.15
N SER A 22 14.23 12.33 23.50
CA SER A 22 13.89 11.12 22.81
C SER A 22 13.52 11.57 21.39
N GLU A 23 14.55 11.89 20.62
CA GLU A 23 14.46 11.67 19.21
C GLU A 23 14.08 10.20 19.16
N CYS A 24 12.80 9.93 18.85
CA CYS A 24 12.42 8.65 18.31
C CYS A 24 13.32 8.45 17.10
N LEU A 25 14.47 7.89 17.38
CA LEU A 25 15.29 7.23 16.40
C LEU A 25 14.43 6.05 15.92
N PHE A 26 13.41 6.35 15.08
CA PHE A 26 13.16 5.48 13.96
C PHE A 26 14.48 5.50 13.21
N ALA A 27 15.39 4.65 13.64
CA ALA A 27 16.54 4.31 12.85
C ALA A 27 15.94 3.82 11.54
N GLN A 28 15.82 4.74 10.57
CA GLN A 28 15.49 4.36 9.21
C GLN A 28 16.63 3.43 8.83
N SER A 29 16.38 2.13 8.98
CA SER A 29 17.31 1.15 8.49
C SER A 29 17.44 1.43 7.00
N VAL A 30 18.56 2.00 6.60
CA VAL A 30 18.87 2.36 5.19
C VAL A 30 18.92 1.08 4.33
N GLY A 31 18.79 -0.07 4.95
CA GLY A 31 18.88 -1.38 4.35
C GLY A 31 17.54 -1.97 3.88
N TRP A 32 17.65 -2.96 3.03
CA TRP A 32 16.54 -3.81 2.63
C TRP A 32 16.08 -4.70 3.79
N ARG A 33 14.78 -4.81 3.99
CA ARG A 33 14.13 -5.69 4.96
C ARG A 33 13.31 -6.74 4.24
N THR A 34 13.45 -7.99 4.63
CA THR A 34 12.69 -9.10 4.02
C THR A 34 11.46 -9.41 4.86
N PHE A 35 10.34 -9.59 4.17
CA PHE A 35 9.05 -9.96 4.74
C PHE A 35 8.51 -11.19 4.03
N GLU A 36 7.76 -11.99 4.78
CA GLU A 36 6.94 -13.06 4.24
C GLU A 36 5.48 -12.74 4.58
N LEU A 37 4.66 -12.67 3.54
CA LEU A 37 3.22 -12.39 3.65
C LEU A 37 2.48 -13.64 3.22
N THR A 38 1.68 -14.18 4.13
CA THR A 38 0.81 -15.32 3.83
C THR A 38 -0.64 -14.86 3.81
N THR A 39 -1.31 -15.04 2.68
CA THR A 39 -2.73 -14.79 2.50
C THR A 39 -3.43 -16.13 2.36
N ARG A 40 -4.31 -16.46 3.30
CA ARG A 40 -5.13 -17.68 3.26
C ARG A 40 -6.59 -17.30 3.05
N VAL A 41 -7.18 -17.82 1.99
CA VAL A 41 -8.60 -17.64 1.69
C VAL A 41 -9.29 -18.98 1.79
N GLU A 42 -10.44 -18.98 2.46
CA GLU A 42 -11.34 -20.11 2.61
C GLU A 42 -12.74 -19.65 2.24
N VAL A 43 -13.37 -20.36 1.27
CA VAL A 43 -14.74 -20.05 0.86
C VAL A 43 -15.70 -20.93 1.65
N LEU A 44 -16.48 -20.30 2.53
CA LEU A 44 -17.33 -21.03 3.50
C LEU A 44 -18.63 -21.56 2.88
N LYS A 45 -19.17 -20.86 1.88
CA LYS A 45 -20.41 -21.26 1.20
C LYS A 45 -20.14 -21.34 -0.29
N THR A 46 -20.15 -22.54 -0.82
CA THR A 46 -19.91 -22.81 -2.24
C THR A 46 -21.19 -23.32 -2.89
N SER A 47 -21.42 -22.94 -4.13
CA SER A 47 -22.48 -23.47 -4.98
C SER A 47 -21.87 -23.70 -6.36
N GLY A 48 -21.72 -24.99 -6.74
CA GLY A 48 -21.07 -25.37 -8.00
C GLY A 48 -19.53 -25.16 -7.96
N THR A 49 -18.95 -25.04 -9.16
CA THR A 49 -17.53 -24.77 -9.32
C THR A 49 -17.16 -23.39 -8.76
N THR A 50 -16.11 -23.32 -7.96
CA THR A 50 -15.67 -22.09 -7.32
C THR A 50 -14.34 -21.64 -7.91
N HIS A 51 -14.26 -20.37 -8.32
CA HIS A 51 -13.03 -19.74 -8.80
C HIS A 51 -12.54 -18.73 -7.79
N VAL A 52 -11.24 -18.75 -7.50
CA VAL A 52 -10.58 -17.82 -6.58
C VAL A 52 -9.38 -17.19 -7.28
N TRP A 53 -9.28 -15.86 -7.24
CA TRP A 53 -8.12 -15.10 -7.75
C TRP A 53 -7.51 -14.31 -6.62
N LEU A 54 -6.24 -14.58 -6.32
CA LEU A 54 -5.48 -13.81 -5.32
C LEU A 54 -4.33 -13.07 -6.00
N PRO A 55 -4.17 -11.77 -5.72
CA PRO A 55 -2.99 -11.06 -6.16
C PRO A 55 -1.75 -11.60 -5.46
N ALA A 56 -0.69 -11.79 -6.21
CA ALA A 56 0.65 -12.06 -5.72
C ALA A 56 1.46 -10.75 -5.62
N ALA A 57 2.62 -10.80 -5.00
CA ALA A 57 3.51 -9.66 -5.00
C ALA A 57 3.98 -9.33 -6.43
N LEU A 58 4.31 -8.05 -6.70
CA LEU A 58 4.75 -7.56 -8.01
C LEU A 58 5.86 -8.43 -8.58
N ILE A 59 5.77 -8.77 -9.85
CA ILE A 59 6.78 -9.59 -10.56
C ILE A 59 7.97 -8.78 -11.09
N SER A 60 7.91 -7.45 -11.01
CA SER A 60 8.97 -6.54 -11.42
C SER A 60 9.55 -5.81 -10.22
N ASP A 61 10.87 -5.62 -10.25
CA ASP A 61 11.58 -4.86 -9.23
C ASP A 61 11.23 -3.37 -9.31
N THR A 62 11.08 -2.74 -8.16
CA THR A 62 10.96 -1.30 -8.01
C THR A 62 12.14 -0.76 -7.18
N PRO A 63 12.36 0.57 -7.14
CA PRO A 63 13.38 1.15 -6.28
C PRO A 63 13.22 0.82 -4.79
N TYR A 64 12.03 0.40 -4.36
CA TYR A 64 11.69 0.18 -2.95
C TYR A 64 11.15 -1.21 -2.62
N GLN A 65 10.88 -2.05 -3.62
CA GLN A 65 10.41 -3.43 -3.44
C GLN A 65 11.01 -4.37 -4.48
N LYS A 66 11.39 -5.56 -4.02
CA LYS A 66 11.77 -6.69 -4.87
C LYS A 66 11.03 -7.93 -4.38
N THR A 67 10.51 -8.71 -5.31
CA THR A 67 9.87 -9.97 -5.00
C THR A 67 10.87 -11.11 -5.13
N LEU A 68 11.05 -11.85 -4.04
CA LEU A 68 11.96 -12.99 -3.99
C LEU A 68 11.29 -14.28 -4.42
N ALA A 69 10.01 -14.45 -4.05
CA ALA A 69 9.21 -15.61 -4.44
C ALA A 69 7.71 -15.33 -4.25
N ASN A 70 6.89 -15.93 -5.11
CA ASN A 70 5.46 -16.13 -4.92
C ASN A 70 5.19 -17.63 -5.00
N THR A 71 4.68 -18.21 -3.92
CA THR A 71 4.33 -19.63 -3.85
C THR A 71 2.87 -19.79 -3.43
N PHE A 72 2.26 -20.93 -3.72
CA PHE A 72 0.89 -21.16 -3.31
C PHE A 72 0.66 -22.64 -2.94
N LYS A 73 -0.37 -22.87 -2.14
CA LYS A 73 -0.94 -24.15 -1.82
C LYS A 73 -2.44 -24.10 -2.09
N CYS A 74 -2.95 -25.08 -2.84
CA CYS A 74 -4.36 -25.21 -3.20
C CYS A 74 -4.87 -26.55 -2.68
N ASP A 75 -5.75 -26.52 -1.68
CA ASP A 75 -6.30 -27.74 -1.09
C ASP A 75 -7.65 -28.05 -1.71
N GLY A 76 -7.75 -29.18 -2.41
CA GLY A 76 -8.97 -29.71 -3.01
C GLY A 76 -9.32 -29.13 -4.40
N GLY A 77 -8.42 -28.39 -5.02
CA GLY A 77 -8.58 -27.81 -6.35
C GLY A 77 -7.29 -27.77 -7.15
N THR A 78 -7.31 -27.06 -8.25
CA THR A 78 -6.14 -26.79 -9.09
C THR A 78 -5.85 -25.28 -9.07
N ALA A 79 -4.57 -24.90 -9.11
CA ALA A 79 -4.20 -23.48 -9.18
C ALA A 79 -3.02 -23.28 -10.12
N LYS A 80 -2.93 -22.08 -10.67
CA LYS A 80 -1.83 -21.65 -11.55
C LYS A 80 -1.53 -20.18 -11.37
N THR A 81 -0.29 -19.81 -11.68
CA THR A 81 0.15 -18.41 -11.71
C THR A 81 -0.09 -17.83 -13.10
N PHE A 82 -0.68 -16.63 -13.15
CA PHE A 82 -0.70 -15.75 -14.30
C PHE A 82 0.16 -14.55 -14.04
N GLU A 83 0.98 -14.18 -15.01
CA GLU A 83 1.85 -13.02 -14.93
C GLU A 83 1.63 -12.11 -16.13
N SER A 84 1.46 -10.81 -15.87
CA SER A 84 1.47 -9.77 -16.87
C SER A 84 2.72 -8.91 -16.71
N LYS A 85 3.70 -9.09 -17.60
CA LYS A 85 4.93 -8.28 -17.57
C LYS A 85 4.66 -6.80 -17.86
N THR A 86 3.65 -6.51 -18.69
CA THR A 86 3.26 -5.13 -19.03
C THR A 86 2.72 -4.37 -17.82
N GLU A 87 2.03 -5.07 -16.92
CA GLU A 87 1.39 -4.49 -15.74
C GLU A 87 2.15 -4.82 -14.45
N ALA A 88 3.26 -5.54 -14.55
CA ALA A 88 4.04 -6.04 -13.41
C ALA A 88 3.20 -6.83 -12.39
N LEU A 89 2.12 -7.47 -12.85
CA LEU A 89 1.12 -8.11 -12.02
C LEU A 89 1.25 -9.63 -12.03
N GLY A 90 1.23 -10.23 -10.84
CA GLY A 90 1.07 -11.67 -10.65
C GLY A 90 -0.27 -11.98 -9.99
N ILE A 91 -0.97 -12.99 -10.48
CA ILE A 91 -2.24 -13.50 -9.93
C ILE A 91 -2.15 -15.01 -9.80
N ILE A 92 -2.54 -15.52 -8.64
CA ILE A 92 -2.78 -16.95 -8.45
C ILE A 92 -4.26 -17.21 -8.69
N ALA A 93 -4.57 -17.95 -9.74
CA ALA A 93 -5.94 -18.35 -10.07
C ALA A 93 -6.14 -19.81 -9.70
N ALA A 94 -7.17 -20.09 -8.91
CA ALA A 94 -7.54 -21.43 -8.48
C ALA A 94 -8.99 -21.77 -8.89
N GLU A 95 -9.21 -23.05 -9.20
CA GLU A 95 -10.49 -23.62 -9.50
C GLU A 95 -10.73 -24.84 -8.61
N PHE A 96 -11.93 -24.91 -8.03
CA PHE A 96 -12.35 -25.96 -7.12
C PHE A 96 -13.63 -26.60 -7.64
N PRO A 97 -13.71 -27.95 -7.71
CA PRO A 97 -14.91 -28.64 -8.12
C PRO A 97 -16.04 -28.49 -7.08
N PRO A 98 -17.30 -28.77 -7.48
CA PRO A 98 -18.42 -28.79 -6.55
C PRO A 98 -18.19 -29.75 -5.37
N GLY A 99 -18.68 -29.39 -4.18
CA GLY A 99 -18.62 -30.24 -2.99
C GLY A 99 -17.28 -30.21 -2.24
N VAL A 100 -16.29 -29.52 -2.75
CA VAL A 100 -15.01 -29.32 -2.07
C VAL A 100 -15.06 -28.02 -1.27
N ARG A 101 -14.38 -27.98 -0.11
CA ARG A 101 -14.13 -26.76 0.65
C ARG A 101 -12.90 -26.05 0.07
N PRO A 102 -13.08 -24.92 -0.63
CA PRO A 102 -11.97 -24.26 -1.30
C PRO A 102 -11.04 -23.57 -0.28
N ILE A 103 -9.77 -23.94 -0.30
CA ILE A 103 -8.74 -23.29 0.49
C ILE A 103 -7.56 -22.97 -0.43
N LEU A 104 -7.25 -21.69 -0.55
CA LEU A 104 -6.09 -21.20 -1.27
C LEU A 104 -5.19 -20.40 -0.33
N THR A 105 -3.92 -20.79 -0.25
CA THR A 105 -2.91 -20.06 0.51
C THR A 105 -1.84 -19.57 -0.46
N VAL A 106 -1.56 -18.26 -0.44
CA VAL A 106 -0.49 -17.65 -1.23
C VAL A 106 0.54 -17.08 -0.25
N THR A 107 1.80 -17.41 -0.47
CA THR A 107 2.92 -16.88 0.31
C THR A 107 3.85 -16.10 -0.60
N SER A 108 3.97 -14.81 -0.33
CA SER A 108 4.87 -13.89 -1.04
C SER A 108 6.04 -13.50 -0.16
N ARG A 109 7.26 -13.77 -0.61
CA ARG A 109 8.51 -13.30 0.01
C ARG A 109 9.00 -12.07 -0.72
N VAL A 110 9.04 -10.94 -0.02
CA VAL A 110 9.44 -9.66 -0.60
C VAL A 110 10.53 -9.01 0.24
N THR A 111 11.39 -8.24 -0.40
CA THR A 111 12.28 -7.34 0.31
C THR A 111 11.92 -5.90 -0.03
N THR A 112 11.89 -5.04 0.98
CA THR A 112 11.53 -3.64 0.84
C THR A 112 12.55 -2.74 1.53
N ARG A 113 12.62 -1.49 1.09
CA ARG A 113 13.37 -0.44 1.77
C ARG A 113 12.56 0.86 1.82
N ASN A 114 12.93 1.73 2.74
CA ASN A 114 12.33 3.06 2.76
C ASN A 114 12.71 3.81 1.48
N TRP A 115 11.73 4.48 0.90
CA TRP A 115 11.89 5.25 -0.32
C TRP A 115 11.13 6.57 -0.17
N ALA A 116 11.78 7.66 -0.48
CA ALA A 116 11.18 8.98 -0.52
C ALA A 116 11.71 9.75 -1.72
N VAL A 117 10.88 10.60 -2.29
CA VAL A 117 11.24 11.50 -3.39
C VAL A 117 11.12 12.92 -2.87
N ASP A 118 12.13 13.72 -3.06
CA ASP A 118 12.08 15.16 -2.81
C ASP A 118 11.31 15.83 -3.96
N LEU A 119 10.08 16.22 -3.69
CA LEU A 119 9.21 16.90 -4.66
C LEU A 119 9.56 18.39 -4.85
N SER A 120 10.46 18.96 -4.04
CA SER A 120 10.94 20.32 -4.21
C SER A 120 12.14 20.41 -5.17
N ALA A 121 12.84 19.31 -5.35
CA ALA A 121 13.97 19.27 -6.26
C ALA A 121 13.51 19.32 -7.73
N PRO A 122 14.18 20.06 -8.63
CA PRO A 122 13.86 20.05 -10.03
C PRO A 122 14.11 18.65 -10.59
N THR A 123 13.04 17.97 -10.90
CA THR A 123 13.11 16.61 -11.46
C THR A 123 13.65 16.70 -12.88
N LYS A 124 14.80 16.07 -13.14
CA LYS A 124 15.17 15.77 -14.53
C LYS A 124 14.05 14.89 -15.07
N THR A 125 13.25 15.45 -15.97
CA THR A 125 12.11 14.75 -16.59
C THR A 125 12.64 13.47 -17.24
N GLN A 126 12.48 12.35 -16.55
CA GLN A 126 12.73 11.06 -17.18
C GLN A 126 11.75 10.97 -18.35
N LYS A 127 12.22 10.78 -19.57
CA LYS A 127 11.35 10.56 -20.72
C LYS A 127 10.58 9.27 -20.46
N THR A 128 9.40 9.40 -19.87
CA THR A 128 8.52 8.27 -19.65
C THR A 128 8.02 7.77 -20.99
N ASN A 129 7.98 6.47 -21.15
CA ASN A 129 7.46 5.86 -22.37
C ASN A 129 5.99 6.29 -22.55
N THR A 130 5.72 7.08 -23.59
CA THR A 130 4.39 7.63 -23.85
C THR A 130 3.34 6.54 -24.03
N ALA A 131 3.71 5.38 -24.57
CA ALA A 131 2.81 4.25 -24.74
C ALA A 131 2.40 3.62 -23.40
N GLU A 132 3.34 3.52 -22.46
CA GLU A 132 3.09 3.05 -21.10
C GLU A 132 2.18 4.01 -20.34
N LEU A 133 2.47 5.31 -20.36
CA LEU A 133 1.62 6.34 -19.76
C LEU A 133 0.21 6.30 -20.31
N LYS A 134 0.05 6.16 -21.64
CA LYS A 134 -1.26 6.08 -22.28
C LYS A 134 -2.11 4.91 -21.73
N ASN A 135 -1.48 3.78 -21.42
CA ASN A 135 -2.18 2.65 -20.84
C ASN A 135 -2.74 2.97 -19.45
N TYR A 136 -1.96 3.63 -18.58
CA TYR A 136 -2.40 3.99 -17.23
C TYR A 136 -3.36 5.17 -17.18
N LEU A 137 -3.33 6.04 -18.17
CA LEU A 137 -4.20 7.22 -18.25
C LEU A 137 -5.56 6.96 -18.94
N ARG A 138 -5.79 5.75 -19.46
CA ARG A 138 -7.07 5.42 -20.10
C ARG A 138 -8.20 5.35 -19.08
N PRO A 139 -9.41 5.84 -19.44
CA PRO A 139 -10.59 5.70 -18.58
C PRO A 139 -11.00 4.23 -18.47
N THR A 140 -11.66 3.91 -17.36
CA THR A 140 -12.36 2.63 -17.17
C THR A 140 -13.82 2.90 -16.81
N LYS A 141 -14.65 1.87 -16.82
CA LYS A 141 -16.07 1.99 -16.44
C LYS A 141 -16.27 2.65 -15.07
N PHE A 142 -15.38 2.38 -14.12
CA PHE A 142 -15.48 2.86 -12.74
C PHE A 142 -14.54 4.04 -12.43
N LEU A 143 -13.67 4.39 -13.36
CA LEU A 143 -12.74 5.50 -13.25
C LEU A 143 -12.85 6.36 -14.54
N PRO A 144 -13.95 7.09 -14.71
CA PRO A 144 -14.13 7.99 -15.86
C PRO A 144 -13.15 9.15 -15.77
N THR A 145 -12.70 9.65 -16.92
CA THR A 145 -11.82 10.84 -17.03
C THR A 145 -12.51 12.03 -17.69
N ASP A 146 -13.82 11.95 -17.83
CA ASP A 146 -14.72 12.98 -18.43
C ASP A 146 -15.80 13.44 -17.46
N GLY A 147 -16.76 14.21 -17.94
CA GLY A 147 -17.89 14.73 -17.18
C GLY A 147 -17.47 15.41 -15.88
N VAL A 148 -18.17 15.10 -14.80
CA VAL A 148 -17.97 15.71 -13.48
C VAL A 148 -16.54 15.57 -12.95
N VAL A 149 -15.85 14.47 -13.28
CA VAL A 149 -14.45 14.25 -12.85
C VAL A 149 -13.54 15.27 -13.51
N LYS A 150 -13.66 15.45 -14.82
CA LYS A 150 -12.88 16.43 -15.58
C LYS A 150 -13.19 17.87 -15.15
N GLU A 151 -14.46 18.20 -15.01
CA GLU A 151 -14.90 19.55 -14.61
C GLU A 151 -14.38 19.90 -13.21
N SER A 152 -14.50 18.98 -12.26
CA SER A 152 -13.97 19.15 -10.92
C SER A 152 -12.45 19.30 -10.92
N ALA A 153 -11.73 18.45 -11.65
CA ALA A 153 -10.28 18.52 -11.74
C ALA A 153 -9.81 19.87 -12.31
N LEU A 154 -10.44 20.35 -13.39
CA LEU A 154 -10.13 21.66 -13.98
C LEU A 154 -10.37 22.81 -12.99
N LYS A 155 -11.47 22.76 -12.23
CA LYS A 155 -11.82 23.77 -11.23
C LYS A 155 -10.81 23.80 -10.07
N ILE A 156 -10.46 22.62 -9.55
CA ILE A 156 -9.53 22.46 -8.44
C ILE A 156 -8.12 22.92 -8.82
N THR A 157 -7.70 22.64 -10.06
CA THR A 157 -6.35 22.92 -10.52
C THR A 157 -6.18 24.25 -11.27
N ALA A 158 -7.19 25.09 -11.30
CA ALA A 158 -7.21 26.32 -12.10
C ALA A 158 -6.03 27.29 -11.81
N SER A 159 -5.57 27.35 -10.55
CA SER A 159 -4.44 28.19 -10.15
C SER A 159 -3.09 27.47 -10.14
N ALA A 160 -3.06 26.14 -10.35
CA ALA A 160 -1.86 25.35 -10.27
C ALA A 160 -0.98 25.51 -11.51
N LYS A 161 0.32 25.81 -11.31
CA LYS A 161 1.28 26.08 -12.39
C LYS A 161 2.04 24.85 -12.85
N THR A 162 2.31 23.91 -11.94
CA THR A 162 3.06 22.70 -12.22
C THR A 162 2.20 21.45 -12.00
N ASP A 163 2.62 20.29 -12.52
CA ASP A 163 1.88 19.05 -12.31
C ASP A 163 1.93 18.59 -10.85
N VAL A 164 3.00 18.92 -10.11
CA VAL A 164 3.08 18.71 -8.67
C VAL A 164 2.07 19.57 -7.92
N ASP A 165 1.90 20.84 -8.31
CA ASP A 165 0.90 21.73 -7.72
C ASP A 165 -0.52 21.24 -8.01
N LYS A 166 -0.79 20.77 -9.22
CA LYS A 166 -2.09 20.16 -9.58
C LYS A 166 -2.38 18.93 -8.71
N ALA A 167 -1.41 18.03 -8.58
CA ALA A 167 -1.55 16.84 -7.74
C ALA A 167 -1.81 17.21 -6.28
N ARG A 168 -1.08 18.19 -5.74
CA ARG A 168 -1.27 18.70 -4.38
C ARG A 168 -2.65 19.34 -4.20
N ALA A 169 -3.12 20.16 -5.15
CA ALA A 169 -4.42 20.79 -5.09
C ALA A 169 -5.57 19.75 -5.10
N ILE A 170 -5.47 18.71 -5.93
CA ILE A 170 -6.44 17.62 -5.97
C ILE A 170 -6.41 16.82 -4.66
N TYR A 171 -5.24 16.47 -4.16
CA TYR A 171 -5.10 15.77 -2.88
C TYR A 171 -5.75 16.54 -1.73
N GLN A 172 -5.41 17.82 -1.60
CA GLN A 172 -5.94 18.71 -0.56
C GLN A 172 -7.47 18.81 -0.64
N TRP A 173 -7.98 19.03 -1.84
CA TRP A 173 -9.42 19.10 -2.05
C TRP A 173 -10.14 17.81 -1.66
N ILE A 174 -9.60 16.64 -2.01
CA ILE A 174 -10.17 15.34 -1.63
C ILE A 174 -10.20 15.20 -0.11
N VAL A 175 -9.10 15.51 0.57
CA VAL A 175 -9.03 15.42 2.03
C VAL A 175 -10.06 16.32 2.72
N GLU A 176 -10.27 17.53 2.20
CA GLU A 176 -11.16 18.52 2.82
C GLU A 176 -12.65 18.34 2.45
N ASN A 177 -12.94 17.77 1.28
CA ASN A 177 -14.30 17.77 0.73
C ASN A 177 -14.91 16.37 0.60
N THR A 178 -14.19 15.30 0.94
CA THR A 178 -14.71 13.95 0.82
C THR A 178 -14.58 13.16 2.12
N TYR A 179 -15.46 12.19 2.30
CA TYR A 179 -15.39 11.24 3.41
C TYR A 179 -15.82 9.85 2.94
N ARG A 180 -15.29 8.83 3.58
CA ARG A 180 -15.74 7.47 3.33
C ARG A 180 -17.07 7.23 4.06
N ASN A 181 -18.12 6.94 3.32
CA ASN A 181 -19.39 6.55 3.92
C ASN A 181 -19.25 5.13 4.53
N PRO A 182 -19.38 4.97 5.86
CA PRO A 182 -19.24 3.66 6.50
C PRO A 182 -20.34 2.66 6.15
N LYS A 183 -21.44 3.15 5.54
CA LYS A 183 -22.56 2.29 5.09
C LYS A 183 -22.36 1.71 3.69
N THR A 184 -21.41 2.20 2.92
CA THR A 184 -21.03 1.60 1.64
C THR A 184 -20.05 0.48 1.92
N GLY A 185 -20.54 -0.76 1.84
CA GLY A 185 -19.68 -1.93 1.79
C GLY A 185 -18.73 -1.84 0.59
N GLY A 186 -17.48 -2.18 0.81
CA GLY A 186 -16.52 -2.39 -0.28
C GLY A 186 -16.67 -3.78 -0.84
#